data_af3cbdd74f6d7dea7afee94fda04ab51
#
_entry.id   af3cbdd74f6d7dea7afee94fda04ab51
#
_cell.length_a   1.000
_cell.length_b   1.000
_cell.length_c   1.000
_cell.angle_alpha   90.00
_cell.angle_beta   90.00
_cell.angle_gamma   90.00
#
_symmetry.space_group_name_H-M   'P 1'
#
loop_
_entity.id
_entity.type
_entity.pdbx_description
1 polymer ?
#
loop_
_entity_poly.entity_id
_entity_poly.type
_entity_poly.pdbx_seq_one_letter_code
_entity_poly.pdbx_strand_id
1 'polypeptide(L)'
;MAVTVRTLENFIGGDWVPSTGESARAVVSPVTGEALAEAPDASVDDVDRAVAAARVAQPKWAALTAWERAKICHAIADLIVERREDFARELSLEQGKPYAAEALSDIDETAENFRIAAEDVKRMETAIIPSQDPNKRILTFRKPNGVYAGITPWNFPTLIPVELIAPGIAVGNTIVMKPSEWTPIAMANFMQIMADAGLPEGVVNVIYGGGDAGERLVTHPGVDCVGFVGSHPTAEKIVRAAGLKRSLIEASGNGPVIVCEDADLERAAQGAVFGGFFCAGQVCCATERVLVHERVHDSFLDEVMKAASDWRLGDPFDDTTRVGPMNNEPTAAKMDRHLEDALDKGASVVLG
;
A
#
# COMPACT_ATOMS: atom_id res chain seq x y z
N MET A 1 -7.58 -5.79 29.32
CA MET A 1 -7.47 -4.33 29.55
C MET A 1 -8.44 -3.66 28.61
N ALA A 2 -9.19 -2.65 29.06
CA ALA A 2 -10.06 -1.92 28.15
C ALA A 2 -9.16 -1.21 27.10
N VAL A 3 -9.38 -1.49 25.83
CA VAL A 3 -8.68 -0.81 24.73
C VAL A 3 -9.19 0.63 24.74
N THR A 4 -8.32 1.58 25.00
CA THR A 4 -8.69 3.00 24.88
C THR A 4 -8.82 3.29 23.39
N VAL A 5 -10.02 3.59 22.91
CA VAL A 5 -10.26 3.96 21.51
C VAL A 5 -9.47 5.23 21.21
N ARG A 6 -8.55 5.15 20.24
CA ARG A 6 -7.70 6.28 19.81
C ARG A 6 -8.48 7.15 18.83
N THR A 7 -8.47 8.48 19.01
CA THR A 7 -8.94 9.40 17.98
C THR A 7 -7.79 9.77 17.07
N LEU A 8 -7.93 9.51 15.78
CA LEU A 8 -6.94 9.91 14.78
C LEU A 8 -7.17 11.37 14.36
N GLU A 9 -6.08 12.03 14.02
CA GLU A 9 -6.08 13.40 13.51
C GLU A 9 -5.34 13.43 12.17
N ASN A 10 -5.70 14.38 11.30
CA ASN A 10 -4.95 14.60 10.06
C ASN A 10 -3.52 15.06 10.39
N PHE A 11 -2.53 14.68 9.58
CA PHE A 11 -1.18 15.19 9.72
C PHE A 11 -0.91 16.21 8.62
N ILE A 12 -0.85 17.48 8.96
CA ILE A 12 -0.77 18.60 8.00
C ILE A 12 0.34 19.57 8.40
N GLY A 13 1.30 19.77 7.52
CA GLY A 13 2.34 20.78 7.70
C GLY A 13 3.32 20.50 8.84
N GLY A 14 3.38 19.28 9.35
CA GLY A 14 4.25 18.85 10.44
C GLY A 14 3.52 18.58 11.76
N ASP A 15 2.22 18.90 11.84
CA ASP A 15 1.42 18.78 13.04
C ASP A 15 0.25 17.82 12.87
N TRP A 16 -0.11 17.12 13.97
CA TRP A 16 -1.40 16.45 14.10
C TRP A 16 -2.46 17.49 14.36
N VAL A 17 -3.48 17.54 13.53
CA VAL A 17 -4.54 18.54 13.61
C VAL A 17 -5.92 17.86 13.53
N PRO A 18 -6.87 18.26 14.39
CA PRO A 18 -8.23 17.78 14.30
C PRO A 18 -8.82 18.06 12.91
N SER A 19 -9.61 17.13 12.40
CA SER A 19 -10.37 17.37 11.18
C SER A 19 -11.45 18.44 11.40
N THR A 20 -11.71 19.23 10.39
CA THR A 20 -12.87 20.13 10.32
C THR A 20 -14.10 19.46 9.71
N GLY A 21 -14.01 18.17 9.36
CA GLY A 21 -15.13 17.35 8.92
C GLY A 21 -16.08 17.01 10.08
N GLU A 22 -17.34 16.79 9.74
CA GLU A 22 -18.40 16.55 10.73
C GLU A 22 -18.59 15.07 11.09
N SER A 23 -17.95 14.15 10.36
CA SER A 23 -18.08 12.70 10.55
C SER A 23 -16.75 12.04 10.89
N ALA A 24 -16.87 10.93 11.61
CA ALA A 24 -15.77 10.02 11.87
C ALA A 24 -16.26 8.58 11.73
N ARG A 25 -15.34 7.66 11.51
CA ARG A 25 -15.60 6.22 11.35
C ARG A 25 -14.85 5.43 12.40
N ALA A 26 -15.54 4.45 13.00
CA ALA A 26 -14.87 3.47 13.83
C ALA A 26 -13.98 2.55 12.95
N VAL A 27 -12.74 2.39 13.39
CA VAL A 27 -11.81 1.40 12.87
C VAL A 27 -11.93 0.17 13.74
N VAL A 28 -12.42 -0.92 13.17
CA VAL A 28 -12.73 -2.15 13.92
C VAL A 28 -11.69 -3.22 13.56
N SER A 29 -11.14 -3.86 14.59
CA SER A 29 -10.22 -4.99 14.39
C SER A 29 -10.95 -6.19 13.80
N PRO A 30 -10.49 -6.76 12.68
CA PRO A 30 -11.02 -8.03 12.17
C PRO A 30 -10.65 -9.22 13.05
N VAL A 31 -9.71 -9.04 13.99
CA VAL A 31 -9.22 -10.08 14.90
C VAL A 31 -10.13 -10.18 16.13
N THR A 32 -10.47 -9.04 16.74
CA THR A 32 -11.20 -9.00 18.01
C THR A 32 -12.66 -8.54 17.87
N GLY A 33 -13.02 -7.90 16.77
CA GLY A 33 -14.31 -7.24 16.58
C GLY A 33 -14.47 -5.95 17.39
N GLU A 34 -13.42 -5.50 18.12
CA GLU A 34 -13.48 -4.29 18.94
C GLU A 34 -13.02 -3.06 18.14
N ALA A 35 -13.52 -1.89 18.53
CA ALA A 35 -13.08 -0.63 17.98
C ALA A 35 -11.65 -0.30 18.47
N LEU A 36 -10.71 -0.08 17.54
CA LEU A 36 -9.34 0.32 17.81
C LEU A 36 -9.17 1.83 17.82
N ALA A 37 -9.84 2.51 16.91
CA ALA A 37 -9.75 3.96 16.74
C ALA A 37 -11.03 4.54 16.13
N GLU A 38 -11.14 5.88 16.19
CA GLU A 38 -12.02 6.69 15.35
C GLU A 38 -11.17 7.50 14.38
N ALA A 39 -11.42 7.34 13.08
CA ALA A 39 -10.76 8.10 12.00
C ALA A 39 -11.72 9.15 11.44
N PRO A 40 -11.31 10.41 11.32
CA PRO A 40 -12.18 11.46 10.79
C PRO A 40 -12.37 11.31 9.28
N ASP A 41 -13.49 11.81 8.78
CA ASP A 41 -13.66 12.11 7.35
C ASP A 41 -13.18 13.56 7.11
N ALA A 42 -12.08 13.72 6.39
CA ALA A 42 -11.51 15.05 6.10
C ALA A 42 -12.47 15.90 5.26
N SER A 43 -12.63 17.15 5.67
CA SER A 43 -13.39 18.13 4.92
C SER A 43 -12.64 18.62 3.67
N VAL A 44 -13.31 19.42 2.85
CA VAL A 44 -12.67 20.12 1.72
C VAL A 44 -11.55 21.03 2.20
N ASP A 45 -11.75 21.73 3.33
CA ASP A 45 -10.74 22.62 3.93
C ASP A 45 -9.50 21.84 4.40
N ASP A 46 -9.68 20.66 4.97
CA ASP A 46 -8.56 19.82 5.39
C ASP A 46 -7.71 19.39 4.18
N VAL A 47 -8.33 18.99 3.08
CA VAL A 47 -7.64 18.65 1.84
C VAL A 47 -6.89 19.86 1.28
N ASP A 48 -7.54 21.01 1.24
CA ASP A 48 -6.95 22.26 0.73
C ASP A 48 -5.74 22.68 1.58
N ARG A 49 -5.83 22.60 2.91
CA ARG A 49 -4.71 22.87 3.83
C ARG A 49 -3.55 21.89 3.63
N ALA A 50 -3.82 20.60 3.49
CA ALA A 50 -2.79 19.59 3.25
C ALA A 50 -2.05 19.82 1.93
N VAL A 51 -2.78 20.13 0.85
CA VAL A 51 -2.17 20.45 -0.45
C VAL A 51 -1.38 21.76 -0.38
N ALA A 52 -1.89 22.78 0.33
CA ALA A 52 -1.18 24.04 0.52
C ALA A 52 0.15 23.83 1.30
N ALA A 53 0.13 23.04 2.36
CA ALA A 53 1.35 22.69 3.12
C ALA A 53 2.37 21.97 2.23
N ALA A 54 1.93 20.98 1.44
CA ALA A 54 2.78 20.27 0.49
C ALA A 54 3.39 21.23 -0.57
N ARG A 55 2.60 22.17 -1.08
CA ARG A 55 3.06 23.20 -2.04
C ARG A 55 4.12 24.12 -1.47
N VAL A 56 4.00 24.50 -0.20
CA VAL A 56 4.99 25.37 0.49
C VAL A 56 6.30 24.61 0.74
N ALA A 57 6.22 23.33 1.10
CA ALA A 57 7.39 22.50 1.36
C ALA A 57 8.15 22.11 0.09
N GLN A 58 7.45 21.88 -1.02
CA GLN A 58 7.98 21.27 -2.24
C GLN A 58 9.24 21.97 -2.79
N PRO A 59 9.30 23.28 -3.01
CA PRO A 59 10.50 23.91 -3.56
C PRO A 59 11.71 23.81 -2.64
N LYS A 60 11.52 23.85 -1.32
CA LYS A 60 12.59 23.70 -0.34
C LYS A 60 13.11 22.27 -0.33
N TRP A 61 12.22 21.28 -0.36
CA TRP A 61 12.56 19.87 -0.41
C TRP A 61 13.27 19.50 -1.71
N ALA A 62 12.78 19.97 -2.85
CA ALA A 62 13.39 19.75 -4.16
C ALA A 62 14.77 20.39 -4.32
N ALA A 63 15.05 21.45 -3.57
CA ALA A 63 16.35 22.13 -3.60
C ALA A 63 17.47 21.37 -2.86
N LEU A 64 17.11 20.41 -1.98
CA LEU A 64 18.09 19.54 -1.33
C LEU A 64 18.75 18.64 -2.38
N THR A 65 20.02 18.31 -2.13
CA THR A 65 20.72 17.31 -2.96
C THR A 65 20.11 15.90 -2.79
N ALA A 66 20.35 15.02 -3.75
CA ALA A 66 19.96 13.62 -3.64
C ALA A 66 20.52 12.96 -2.36
N TRP A 67 21.75 13.31 -1.95
CA TRP A 67 22.41 12.81 -0.76
C TRP A 67 21.71 13.24 0.55
N GLU A 68 21.26 14.49 0.63
CA GLU A 68 20.54 14.99 1.80
C GLU A 68 19.18 14.32 1.95
N ARG A 69 18.43 14.15 0.86
CA ARG A 69 17.16 13.42 0.88
C ARG A 69 17.35 11.94 1.20
N ALA A 70 18.37 11.29 0.62
CA ALA A 70 18.72 9.91 0.90
C ALA A 70 19.05 9.69 2.39
N LYS A 71 19.75 10.63 3.04
CA LYS A 71 20.05 10.57 4.47
C LYS A 71 18.77 10.50 5.32
N ILE A 72 17.75 11.26 4.96
CA ILE A 72 16.45 11.24 5.65
C ILE A 72 15.73 9.92 5.40
N CYS A 73 15.74 9.42 4.16
CA CYS A 73 15.16 8.10 3.85
C CYS A 73 15.83 6.97 4.67
N HIS A 74 17.15 6.98 4.82
CA HIS A 74 17.84 6.01 5.69
C HIS A 74 17.45 6.15 7.15
N ALA A 75 17.34 7.37 7.68
CA ALA A 75 16.91 7.58 9.07
C ALA A 75 15.49 7.08 9.31
N ILE A 76 14.58 7.23 8.34
CA ILE A 76 13.22 6.66 8.40
C ILE A 76 13.30 5.13 8.43
N ALA A 77 14.08 4.52 7.54
CA ALA A 77 14.26 3.07 7.49
C ALA A 77 14.79 2.50 8.81
N ASP A 78 15.78 3.17 9.40
CA ASP A 78 16.38 2.72 10.66
C ASP A 78 15.38 2.80 11.82
N LEU A 79 14.56 3.85 11.88
CA LEU A 79 13.53 4.01 12.90
C LEU A 79 12.34 3.04 12.71
N ILE A 80 12.00 2.67 11.47
CA ILE A 80 11.02 1.60 11.19
C ILE A 80 11.52 0.28 11.79
N VAL A 81 12.79 -0.07 11.57
CA VAL A 81 13.40 -1.30 12.11
C VAL A 81 13.45 -1.27 13.64
N GLU A 82 13.78 -0.13 14.25
CA GLU A 82 13.80 0.04 15.71
C GLU A 82 12.41 -0.22 16.32
N ARG A 83 11.32 0.21 15.65
CA ARG A 83 9.94 0.06 16.13
C ARG A 83 9.19 -1.12 15.50
N ARG A 84 9.91 -2.03 14.87
CA ARG A 84 9.39 -3.13 14.04
C ARG A 84 8.30 -3.95 14.72
N GLU A 85 8.56 -4.41 15.94
CA GLU A 85 7.67 -5.34 16.64
C GLU A 85 6.35 -4.69 17.05
N ASP A 86 6.40 -3.47 17.60
CA ASP A 86 5.20 -2.72 17.98
C ASP A 86 4.37 -2.37 16.74
N PHE A 87 5.05 -1.92 15.68
CA PHE A 87 4.39 -1.55 14.44
C PHE A 87 3.72 -2.77 13.76
N ALA A 88 4.41 -3.92 13.70
CA ALA A 88 3.84 -5.17 13.17
C ALA A 88 2.66 -5.69 14.01
N ARG A 89 2.71 -5.52 15.33
CA ARG A 89 1.61 -5.90 16.22
C ARG A 89 0.35 -5.07 15.97
N GLU A 90 0.49 -3.77 15.84
CA GLU A 90 -0.65 -2.89 15.52
C GLU A 90 -1.18 -3.17 14.10
N LEU A 91 -0.28 -3.43 13.14
CA LEU A 91 -0.65 -3.86 11.79
C LEU A 91 -1.49 -5.14 11.81
N SER A 92 -1.09 -6.16 12.58
CA SER A 92 -1.87 -7.41 12.70
C SER A 92 -3.26 -7.17 13.30
N LEU A 93 -3.37 -6.32 14.32
CA LEU A 93 -4.66 -5.99 14.93
C LEU A 93 -5.60 -5.27 13.99
N GLU A 94 -5.09 -4.34 13.18
CA GLU A 94 -5.89 -3.53 12.28
C GLU A 94 -6.21 -4.24 10.96
N GLN A 95 -5.24 -4.95 10.39
CA GLN A 95 -5.40 -5.55 9.06
C GLN A 95 -5.85 -7.02 9.14
N GLY A 96 -5.42 -7.76 10.15
CA GLY A 96 -5.79 -9.17 10.35
C GLY A 96 -4.73 -10.18 9.94
N LYS A 97 -3.64 -9.77 9.30
CA LYS A 97 -2.58 -10.70 8.85
C LYS A 97 -1.80 -11.30 10.03
N PRO A 98 -1.32 -12.56 9.91
CA PRO A 98 -0.51 -13.22 10.92
C PRO A 98 0.73 -12.42 11.30
N TYR A 99 0.94 -12.17 12.59
CA TYR A 99 2.03 -11.37 13.12
C TYR A 99 3.40 -11.90 12.73
N ALA A 100 3.67 -13.17 13.06
CA ALA A 100 4.98 -13.77 12.83
C ALA A 100 5.23 -14.15 11.37
N ALA A 101 4.17 -14.60 10.66
CA ALA A 101 4.31 -15.09 9.30
C ALA A 101 4.27 -13.99 8.23
N GLU A 102 3.62 -12.85 8.51
CA GLU A 102 3.38 -11.81 7.51
C GLU A 102 3.70 -10.39 7.98
N ALA A 103 3.11 -9.93 9.11
CA ALA A 103 3.22 -8.53 9.50
C ALA A 103 4.65 -8.07 9.75
N LEU A 104 5.49 -8.89 10.36
CA LEU A 104 6.90 -8.58 10.58
C LEU A 104 7.66 -8.38 9.25
N SER A 105 7.37 -9.20 8.26
CA SER A 105 7.96 -9.10 6.92
C SER A 105 7.50 -7.83 6.18
N ASP A 106 6.22 -7.45 6.30
CA ASP A 106 5.71 -6.20 5.72
C ASP A 106 6.46 -4.97 6.27
N ILE A 107 6.76 -4.96 7.57
CA ILE A 107 7.51 -3.85 8.18
C ILE A 107 8.97 -3.86 7.72
N ASP A 108 9.60 -5.04 7.59
CA ASP A 108 10.96 -5.16 7.07
C ASP A 108 11.04 -4.64 5.62
N GLU A 109 10.08 -5.01 4.77
CA GLU A 109 10.01 -4.54 3.38
C GLU A 109 9.69 -3.04 3.30
N THR A 110 8.87 -2.51 4.22
CA THR A 110 8.63 -1.07 4.34
C THR A 110 9.93 -0.30 4.58
N ALA A 111 10.79 -0.78 5.48
CA ALA A 111 12.10 -0.18 5.73
C ALA A 111 13.04 -0.31 4.52
N GLU A 112 13.04 -1.48 3.86
CA GLU A 112 13.90 -1.74 2.70
C GLU A 112 13.54 -0.85 1.51
N ASN A 113 12.25 -0.57 1.27
CA ASN A 113 11.82 0.37 0.23
C ASN A 113 12.43 1.78 0.40
N PHE A 114 12.56 2.28 1.63
CA PHE A 114 13.26 3.53 1.88
C PHE A 114 14.75 3.43 1.57
N ARG A 115 15.41 2.32 1.90
CA ARG A 115 16.83 2.09 1.59
C ARG A 115 17.06 2.04 0.10
N ILE A 116 16.21 1.29 -0.63
CA ILE A 116 16.27 1.22 -2.09
C ILE A 116 16.10 2.61 -2.70
N ALA A 117 15.08 3.37 -2.31
CA ALA A 117 14.85 4.71 -2.82
C ALA A 117 16.01 5.67 -2.53
N ALA A 118 16.62 5.56 -1.34
CA ALA A 118 17.79 6.35 -0.94
C ALA A 118 19.03 6.06 -1.81
N GLU A 119 19.23 4.81 -2.21
CA GLU A 119 20.34 4.44 -3.06
C GLU A 119 20.07 4.77 -4.54
N ASP A 120 18.85 4.56 -5.02
CA ASP A 120 18.47 4.79 -6.41
C ASP A 120 18.53 6.26 -6.78
N VAL A 121 18.09 7.16 -5.88
CA VAL A 121 18.13 8.60 -6.19
C VAL A 121 19.56 9.13 -6.41
N LYS A 122 20.56 8.53 -5.78
CA LYS A 122 21.98 8.89 -5.95
C LYS A 122 22.55 8.46 -7.31
N ARG A 123 21.90 7.51 -7.99
CA ARG A 123 22.33 6.91 -9.25
C ARG A 123 21.41 7.22 -10.42
N MET A 124 20.50 8.18 -10.25
CA MET A 124 19.53 8.54 -11.27
C MET A 124 20.21 9.18 -12.47
N GLU A 125 20.29 8.45 -13.57
CA GLU A 125 20.97 8.87 -14.79
C GLU A 125 20.17 9.86 -15.61
N THR A 126 20.91 10.70 -16.36
CA THR A 126 20.39 11.61 -17.36
C THR A 126 21.14 11.42 -18.67
N ALA A 127 20.54 11.80 -19.80
CA ALA A 127 21.14 11.55 -21.11
C ALA A 127 21.77 12.81 -21.72
N ILE A 128 22.88 12.60 -22.45
CA ILE A 128 23.38 13.53 -23.43
C ILE A 128 22.97 12.98 -24.80
N ILE A 129 22.09 13.70 -25.50
CA ILE A 129 21.49 13.24 -26.77
C ILE A 129 22.29 13.84 -27.94
N PRO A 130 22.69 13.05 -28.96
CA PRO A 130 23.31 13.57 -30.15
C PRO A 130 22.43 14.58 -30.88
N SER A 131 23.01 15.64 -31.40
CA SER A 131 22.35 16.64 -32.24
C SER A 131 22.87 16.55 -33.69
N GLN A 132 22.00 16.84 -34.67
CA GLN A 132 22.40 16.99 -36.06
C GLN A 132 23.26 18.25 -36.28
N ASP A 133 23.12 19.27 -35.41
CA ASP A 133 23.91 20.49 -35.42
C ASP A 133 25.18 20.28 -34.58
N PRO A 134 26.41 20.36 -35.18
CA PRO A 134 27.64 20.13 -34.45
C PRO A 134 27.92 21.14 -33.34
N ASN A 135 27.23 22.31 -33.35
CA ASN A 135 27.40 23.35 -32.36
C ASN A 135 26.40 23.23 -31.21
N LYS A 136 25.43 22.25 -31.25
CA LYS A 136 24.48 22.00 -30.20
C LYS A 136 24.86 20.85 -29.30
N ARG A 137 24.56 21.00 -28.02
CA ARG A 137 24.57 19.94 -27.02
C ARG A 137 23.18 19.83 -26.38
N ILE A 138 22.62 18.63 -26.38
CA ILE A 138 21.29 18.37 -25.78
C ILE A 138 21.52 17.57 -24.52
N LEU A 139 21.15 18.15 -23.38
CA LEU A 139 21.20 17.52 -22.09
C LEU A 139 19.79 17.37 -21.53
N THR A 140 19.51 16.22 -20.91
CA THR A 140 18.24 16.00 -20.20
C THR A 140 18.47 16.14 -18.70
N PHE A 141 17.48 16.67 -18.01
CA PHE A 141 17.46 16.79 -16.56
C PHE A 141 16.15 16.22 -16.03
N ARG A 142 16.24 15.38 -15.00
CA ARG A 142 15.07 14.92 -14.27
C ARG A 142 14.71 15.94 -13.21
N LYS A 143 13.42 16.25 -13.10
CA LYS A 143 12.88 17.16 -12.09
C LYS A 143 11.71 16.47 -11.39
N PRO A 144 11.47 16.74 -10.09
CA PRO A 144 10.27 16.27 -9.42
C PRO A 144 9.02 16.76 -10.15
N ASN A 145 7.94 16.00 -10.05
CA ASN A 145 6.65 16.40 -10.62
C ASN A 145 6.02 17.56 -9.83
N GLY A 146 6.25 17.62 -8.52
CA GLY A 146 5.69 18.62 -7.63
C GLY A 146 4.95 17.98 -6.47
N VAL A 147 3.67 18.31 -6.28
CA VAL A 147 2.80 17.72 -5.26
C VAL A 147 2.12 16.47 -5.81
N TYR A 148 2.26 15.38 -5.08
CA TYR A 148 1.78 14.06 -5.42
C TYR A 148 0.60 13.67 -4.50
N ALA A 149 -0.51 13.28 -5.06
CA ALA A 149 -1.62 12.68 -4.32
C ALA A 149 -1.46 11.16 -4.30
N GLY A 150 -1.37 10.56 -3.11
CA GLY A 150 -1.31 9.11 -2.93
C GLY A 150 -2.61 8.58 -2.33
N ILE A 151 -3.22 7.60 -2.97
CA ILE A 151 -4.43 6.92 -2.46
C ILE A 151 -4.16 5.42 -2.46
N THR A 152 -4.26 4.79 -1.29
CA THR A 152 -3.85 3.40 -1.09
C THR A 152 -4.93 2.54 -0.45
N PRO A 153 -4.94 1.23 -0.73
CA PRO A 153 -5.89 0.28 -0.18
C PRO A 153 -5.50 -0.17 1.24
N TRP A 154 -6.26 -1.13 1.75
CA TRP A 154 -6.19 -1.62 3.13
C TRP A 154 -5.36 -2.91 3.33
N ASN A 155 -5.02 -3.62 2.26
CA ASN A 155 -4.41 -4.95 2.37
C ASN A 155 -2.92 -4.93 2.79
N PHE A 156 -2.17 -3.93 2.35
CA PHE A 156 -0.78 -3.66 2.76
C PHE A 156 -0.64 -2.19 3.17
N PRO A 157 -1.18 -1.80 4.33
CA PRO A 157 -1.36 -0.39 4.67
C PRO A 157 -0.07 0.35 5.06
N THR A 158 1.06 -0.34 5.08
CA THR A 158 2.41 0.23 5.21
C THR A 158 3.19 0.10 3.92
N LEU A 159 3.22 -1.11 3.35
CA LEU A 159 4.04 -1.43 2.18
C LEU A 159 3.58 -0.69 0.92
N ILE A 160 2.27 -0.67 0.62
CA ILE A 160 1.78 0.08 -0.56
C ILE A 160 1.97 1.60 -0.42
N PRO A 161 1.66 2.25 0.72
CA PRO A 161 2.02 3.65 0.92
C PRO A 161 3.51 3.94 0.74
N VAL A 162 4.41 3.08 1.25
CA VAL A 162 5.85 3.32 1.11
C VAL A 162 6.33 3.27 -0.33
N GLU A 163 5.76 2.41 -1.17
CA GLU A 163 6.07 2.33 -2.60
C GLU A 163 5.76 3.63 -3.37
N LEU A 164 4.82 4.43 -2.85
CA LEU A 164 4.54 5.77 -3.37
C LEU A 164 5.38 6.84 -2.66
N ILE A 165 5.54 6.75 -1.33
CA ILE A 165 6.19 7.76 -0.51
C ILE A 165 7.71 7.74 -0.71
N ALA A 166 8.38 6.60 -0.53
CA ALA A 166 9.83 6.53 -0.51
C ALA A 166 10.47 7.02 -1.82
N PRO A 167 10.13 6.49 -3.01
CA PRO A 167 10.66 7.00 -4.27
C PRO A 167 10.17 8.42 -4.57
N GLY A 168 8.92 8.74 -4.19
CA GLY A 168 8.34 10.06 -4.40
C GLY A 168 9.12 11.17 -3.70
N ILE A 169 9.40 11.02 -2.40
CA ILE A 169 10.17 12.01 -1.64
C ILE A 169 11.66 11.98 -1.98
N ALA A 170 12.25 10.81 -2.25
CA ALA A 170 13.65 10.68 -2.61
C ALA A 170 14.00 11.52 -3.85
N VAL A 171 13.10 11.60 -4.85
CA VAL A 171 13.30 12.42 -6.05
C VAL A 171 12.89 13.89 -5.89
N GLY A 172 12.38 14.29 -4.71
CA GLY A 172 12.09 15.70 -4.40
C GLY A 172 10.64 16.14 -4.58
N ASN A 173 9.68 15.20 -4.70
CA ASN A 173 8.25 15.52 -4.61
C ASN A 173 7.83 15.71 -3.15
N THR A 174 6.67 16.34 -2.95
CA THR A 174 5.93 16.31 -1.70
C THR A 174 4.62 15.56 -1.90
N ILE A 175 4.06 15.02 -0.83
CA ILE A 175 2.96 14.05 -0.92
C ILE A 175 1.83 14.43 0.03
N VAL A 176 0.59 14.25 -0.44
CA VAL A 176 -0.61 14.17 0.38
C VAL A 176 -1.16 12.76 0.25
N MET A 177 -1.10 11.98 1.33
CA MET A 177 -1.60 10.61 1.39
C MET A 177 -3.02 10.56 1.92
N LYS A 178 -3.85 9.75 1.27
CA LYS A 178 -5.15 9.29 1.77
C LYS A 178 -5.12 7.76 1.86
N PRO A 179 -4.85 7.20 3.04
CA PRO A 179 -4.93 5.76 3.25
C PRO A 179 -6.38 5.27 3.15
N SER A 180 -6.55 3.96 3.14
CA SER A 180 -7.87 3.35 3.25
C SER A 180 -8.53 3.69 4.59
N GLU A 181 -9.84 3.84 4.57
CA GLU A 181 -10.69 3.98 5.76
C GLU A 181 -10.73 2.73 6.65
N TRP A 182 -10.29 1.59 6.13
CA TRP A 182 -10.24 0.32 6.87
C TRP A 182 -8.98 0.14 7.71
N THR A 183 -7.88 0.79 7.32
CA THR A 183 -6.56 0.62 7.94
C THR A 183 -5.82 1.96 8.09
N PRO A 184 -6.42 2.97 8.71
CA PRO A 184 -5.80 4.30 8.85
C PRO A 184 -4.75 4.36 9.97
N ILE A 185 -4.78 3.46 10.98
CA ILE A 185 -3.85 3.46 12.13
C ILE A 185 -2.42 3.18 11.66
N ALA A 186 -2.26 2.20 10.77
CA ALA A 186 -0.96 1.86 10.20
C ALA A 186 -0.30 3.09 9.56
N MET A 187 -1.07 3.90 8.80
CA MET A 187 -0.55 5.14 8.20
C MET A 187 -0.25 6.22 9.24
N ALA A 188 -1.06 6.34 10.31
CA ALA A 188 -0.79 7.28 11.40
C ALA A 188 0.54 6.96 12.11
N ASN A 189 0.78 5.70 12.43
CA ASN A 189 2.02 5.26 13.05
C ASN A 189 3.21 5.44 12.12
N PHE A 190 3.03 5.14 10.84
CA PHE A 190 4.04 5.34 9.82
C PHE A 190 4.41 6.83 9.67
N MET A 191 3.41 7.74 9.69
CA MET A 191 3.65 9.17 9.65
C MET A 191 4.42 9.65 10.88
N GLN A 192 4.09 9.15 12.07
CA GLN A 192 4.83 9.48 13.30
C GLN A 192 6.29 9.04 13.22
N ILE A 193 6.56 7.85 12.67
CA ILE A 193 7.94 7.38 12.45
C ILE A 193 8.69 8.32 11.50
N MET A 194 8.08 8.75 10.41
CA MET A 194 8.70 9.68 9.46
C MET A 194 8.99 11.05 10.10
N ALA A 195 8.07 11.56 10.91
CA ALA A 195 8.25 12.82 11.64
C ALA A 195 9.39 12.71 12.65
N ASP A 196 9.43 11.64 13.46
CA ASP A 196 10.48 11.40 14.46
C ASP A 196 11.87 11.20 13.82
N ALA A 197 11.92 10.66 12.60
CA ALA A 197 13.14 10.54 11.81
C ALA A 197 13.64 11.87 11.22
N GLY A 198 12.91 12.96 11.43
CA GLY A 198 13.29 14.31 11.00
C GLY A 198 12.89 14.62 9.55
N LEU A 199 11.82 14.00 9.04
CA LEU A 199 11.23 14.42 7.77
C LEU A 199 10.74 15.87 7.89
N PRO A 200 11.13 16.81 6.99
CA PRO A 200 10.70 18.18 7.10
C PRO A 200 9.18 18.37 6.98
N GLU A 201 8.67 19.35 7.70
CA GLU A 201 7.26 19.73 7.73
C GLU A 201 6.68 19.91 6.32
N GLY A 202 5.50 19.32 6.07
CA GLY A 202 4.78 19.42 4.81
C GLY A 202 5.31 18.55 3.65
N VAL A 203 6.44 17.84 3.81
CA VAL A 203 6.94 16.92 2.77
C VAL A 203 5.99 15.75 2.56
N VAL A 204 5.48 15.17 3.64
CA VAL A 204 4.37 14.21 3.62
C VAL A 204 3.26 14.74 4.51
N ASN A 205 2.03 14.68 4.02
CA ASN A 205 0.82 15.03 4.75
C ASN A 205 -0.14 13.86 4.66
N VAL A 206 -0.98 13.66 5.67
CA VAL A 206 -1.96 12.58 5.73
C VAL A 206 -3.33 13.15 6.03
N ILE A 207 -4.30 12.81 5.20
CA ILE A 207 -5.71 13.08 5.42
C ILE A 207 -6.48 11.76 5.43
N TYR A 208 -7.48 11.65 6.27
CA TYR A 208 -8.35 10.48 6.33
C TYR A 208 -9.67 10.74 5.62
N GLY A 209 -10.44 9.69 5.37
CA GLY A 209 -11.77 9.78 4.79
C GLY A 209 -12.01 8.84 3.62
N GLY A 210 -13.24 8.84 3.14
CA GLY A 210 -13.74 8.00 2.07
C GLY A 210 -13.49 8.55 0.66
N GLY A 211 -14.42 8.21 -0.25
CA GLY A 211 -14.32 8.58 -1.67
C GLY A 211 -14.31 10.08 -1.94
N ASP A 212 -15.09 10.85 -1.17
CA ASP A 212 -15.24 12.30 -1.38
C ASP A 212 -13.93 13.06 -1.10
N ALA A 213 -13.22 12.71 -0.01
CA ALA A 213 -11.89 13.25 0.28
C ALA A 213 -10.89 12.86 -0.83
N GLY A 214 -10.96 11.61 -1.32
CA GLY A 214 -10.14 11.14 -2.43
C GLY A 214 -10.41 11.90 -3.73
N GLU A 215 -11.66 12.11 -4.10
CA GLU A 215 -12.05 12.87 -5.30
C GLU A 215 -11.60 14.33 -5.21
N ARG A 216 -11.81 14.97 -4.04
CA ARG A 216 -11.33 16.33 -3.81
C ARG A 216 -9.81 16.43 -3.96
N LEU A 217 -9.06 15.46 -3.42
CA LEU A 217 -7.61 15.43 -3.52
C LEU A 217 -7.15 15.27 -4.97
N VAL A 218 -7.73 14.32 -5.71
CA VAL A 218 -7.39 14.04 -7.12
C VAL A 218 -7.69 15.22 -8.02
N THR A 219 -8.81 15.89 -7.82
CA THR A 219 -9.25 17.04 -8.65
C THR A 219 -8.59 18.35 -8.26
N HIS A 220 -7.94 18.42 -7.09
CA HIS A 220 -7.37 19.66 -6.56
C HIS A 220 -6.36 20.29 -7.53
N PRO A 221 -6.47 21.59 -7.88
CA PRO A 221 -5.57 22.25 -8.83
C PRO A 221 -4.11 22.32 -8.36
N GLY A 222 -3.89 22.25 -7.05
CA GLY A 222 -2.57 22.20 -6.43
C GLY A 222 -1.90 20.83 -6.47
N VAL A 223 -2.51 19.78 -7.01
CA VAL A 223 -1.93 18.45 -7.20
C VAL A 223 -1.42 18.31 -8.63
N ASP A 224 -0.16 17.89 -8.81
CA ASP A 224 0.50 17.75 -10.10
C ASP A 224 0.42 16.34 -10.66
N CYS A 225 0.41 15.32 -9.79
CA CYS A 225 0.31 13.92 -10.18
C CYS A 225 -0.43 13.08 -9.13
N VAL A 226 -0.92 11.92 -9.56
CA VAL A 226 -1.74 11.02 -8.75
C VAL A 226 -1.15 9.63 -8.77
N GLY A 227 -1.00 9.02 -7.58
CA GLY A 227 -0.73 7.60 -7.38
C GLY A 227 -1.94 6.92 -6.74
N PHE A 228 -2.33 5.84 -7.32
CA PHE A 228 -3.45 5.05 -6.83
C PHE A 228 -3.14 3.56 -6.91
N VAL A 229 -3.41 2.86 -5.82
CA VAL A 229 -3.48 1.40 -5.82
C VAL A 229 -4.84 0.99 -5.25
N GLY A 230 -5.55 0.11 -5.92
CA GLY A 230 -6.87 -0.35 -5.46
C GLY A 230 -7.72 -1.00 -6.55
N SER A 231 -9.04 -0.96 -6.41
CA SER A 231 -9.97 -1.63 -7.32
C SER A 231 -10.07 -0.95 -8.68
N HIS A 232 -10.27 -1.73 -9.73
CA HIS A 232 -10.46 -1.24 -11.10
C HIS A 232 -11.57 -0.18 -11.23
N PRO A 233 -12.79 -0.34 -10.64
CA PRO A 233 -13.83 0.70 -10.76
C PRO A 233 -13.43 2.04 -10.12
N THR A 234 -12.63 2.00 -9.05
CA THR A 234 -12.10 3.22 -8.41
C THR A 234 -11.01 3.84 -9.26
N ALA A 235 -10.12 3.03 -9.86
CA ALA A 235 -9.09 3.50 -10.78
C ALA A 235 -9.68 4.27 -11.95
N GLU A 236 -10.75 3.75 -12.57
CA GLU A 236 -11.44 4.46 -13.66
C GLU A 236 -11.99 5.82 -13.25
N LYS A 237 -12.61 5.92 -12.07
CA LYS A 237 -13.10 7.19 -11.52
C LYS A 237 -11.95 8.18 -11.32
N ILE A 238 -10.85 7.72 -10.70
CA ILE A 238 -9.67 8.53 -10.44
C ILE A 238 -9.04 9.05 -11.74
N VAL A 239 -8.84 8.19 -12.74
CA VAL A 239 -8.26 8.59 -14.03
C VAL A 239 -9.14 9.63 -14.74
N ARG A 240 -10.46 9.45 -14.71
CA ARG A 240 -11.39 10.44 -15.28
C ARG A 240 -11.35 11.78 -14.53
N ALA A 241 -11.28 11.74 -13.19
CA ALA A 241 -11.23 12.93 -12.36
C ALA A 241 -9.87 13.66 -12.43
N ALA A 242 -8.78 12.93 -12.55
CA ALA A 242 -7.41 13.47 -12.64
C ALA A 242 -7.17 14.26 -13.94
N GLY A 243 -7.88 13.95 -15.01
CA GLY A 243 -7.74 14.61 -16.31
C GLY A 243 -6.33 14.44 -16.89
N LEU A 244 -5.65 15.55 -17.16
CA LEU A 244 -4.29 15.56 -17.76
C LEU A 244 -3.14 15.42 -16.72
N LYS A 245 -3.46 15.23 -15.45
CA LYS A 245 -2.41 14.98 -14.44
C LYS A 245 -1.69 13.66 -14.75
N ARG A 246 -0.40 13.61 -14.47
CA ARG A 246 0.33 12.35 -14.54
C ARG A 246 -0.24 11.38 -13.51
N SER A 247 -0.42 10.12 -13.91
CA SER A 247 -1.00 9.10 -13.05
C SER A 247 -0.12 7.85 -13.02
N LEU A 248 0.08 7.30 -11.83
CA LEU A 248 0.62 5.98 -11.58
C LEU A 248 -0.53 5.16 -10.99
N ILE A 249 -1.04 4.20 -11.74
CA ILE A 249 -2.26 3.47 -11.40
C ILE A 249 -1.96 1.97 -11.37
N GLU A 250 -2.25 1.35 -10.24
CA GLU A 250 -2.34 -0.10 -10.08
C GLU A 250 -3.80 -0.43 -9.74
N ALA A 251 -4.46 -1.20 -10.61
CA ALA A 251 -5.91 -1.36 -10.62
C ALA A 251 -6.36 -2.78 -10.34
N SER A 252 -5.76 -3.44 -9.31
CA SER A 252 -6.03 -4.83 -8.96
C SER A 252 -5.37 -5.83 -9.93
N GLY A 253 -5.56 -7.11 -9.71
CA GLY A 253 -4.95 -8.17 -10.49
C GLY A 253 -5.83 -9.39 -10.66
N ASN A 254 -5.31 -10.36 -11.41
CA ASN A 254 -5.81 -11.71 -11.56
C ASN A 254 -4.62 -12.58 -12.02
N GLY A 255 -3.69 -12.83 -11.09
CA GLY A 255 -2.38 -13.43 -11.34
C GLY A 255 -2.47 -14.86 -11.89
N PRO A 256 -2.01 -15.13 -13.12
CA PRO A 256 -1.95 -16.48 -13.64
C PRO A 256 -0.64 -17.18 -13.27
N VAL A 257 -0.73 -18.45 -12.88
CA VAL A 257 0.39 -19.39 -12.81
C VAL A 257 0.21 -20.44 -13.91
N ILE A 258 1.26 -20.74 -14.64
CA ILE A 258 1.25 -21.76 -15.72
C ILE A 258 2.13 -22.91 -15.26
N VAL A 259 1.54 -24.12 -15.20
CA VAL A 259 2.23 -25.37 -14.83
C VAL A 259 2.38 -26.22 -16.09
N CYS A 260 3.62 -26.32 -16.60
CA CYS A 260 3.95 -27.13 -17.76
C CYS A 260 4.07 -28.63 -17.42
N GLU A 261 4.07 -29.50 -18.42
CA GLU A 261 4.13 -30.95 -18.23
C GLU A 261 5.44 -31.46 -17.59
N ASP A 262 6.52 -30.67 -17.71
CA ASP A 262 7.85 -30.94 -17.17
C ASP A 262 8.17 -30.17 -15.90
N ALA A 263 7.16 -29.51 -15.28
CA ALA A 263 7.35 -28.76 -14.05
C ALA A 263 7.64 -29.65 -12.84
N ASP A 264 8.40 -29.13 -11.89
CA ASP A 264 8.49 -29.68 -10.53
C ASP A 264 7.16 -29.41 -9.81
N LEU A 265 6.29 -30.44 -9.73
CA LEU A 265 4.91 -30.29 -9.29
C LEU A 265 4.82 -29.92 -7.81
N GLU A 266 5.70 -30.47 -6.94
CA GLU A 266 5.72 -30.13 -5.51
C GLU A 266 6.05 -28.65 -5.32
N ARG A 267 7.10 -28.15 -5.96
CA ARG A 267 7.51 -26.75 -5.90
C ARG A 267 6.47 -25.81 -6.51
N ALA A 268 5.87 -26.23 -7.64
CA ALA A 268 4.82 -25.45 -8.29
C ALA A 268 3.56 -25.33 -7.41
N ALA A 269 3.16 -26.42 -6.75
CA ALA A 269 2.03 -26.45 -5.83
C ALA A 269 2.28 -25.60 -4.58
N GLN A 270 3.47 -25.69 -3.96
CA GLN A 270 3.87 -24.84 -2.84
C GLN A 270 3.81 -23.35 -3.22
N GLY A 271 4.34 -22.98 -4.40
CA GLY A 271 4.29 -21.62 -4.90
C GLY A 271 2.87 -21.12 -5.19
N ALA A 272 2.03 -21.97 -5.79
CA ALA A 272 0.65 -21.63 -6.10
C ALA A 272 -0.18 -21.41 -4.81
N VAL A 273 -0.02 -22.29 -3.82
CA VAL A 273 -0.70 -22.17 -2.53
C VAL A 273 -0.21 -20.96 -1.74
N PHE A 274 1.10 -20.74 -1.67
CA PHE A 274 1.65 -19.54 -1.04
C PHE A 274 1.08 -18.27 -1.68
N GLY A 275 1.17 -18.15 -3.00
CA GLY A 275 0.68 -16.97 -3.71
C GLY A 275 -0.84 -16.77 -3.65
N GLY A 276 -1.61 -17.85 -3.44
CA GLY A 276 -3.06 -17.78 -3.33
C GLY A 276 -3.58 -17.54 -1.91
N PHE A 277 -2.84 -17.95 -0.87
CA PHE A 277 -3.32 -17.92 0.52
C PHE A 277 -2.67 -16.82 1.38
N PHE A 278 -1.53 -16.30 0.95
CA PHE A 278 -0.86 -15.18 1.60
C PHE A 278 -1.84 -14.01 1.81
N CYS A 279 -1.83 -13.39 2.97
CA CYS A 279 -2.77 -12.34 3.36
C CYS A 279 -4.26 -12.72 3.15
N ALA A 280 -4.61 -14.00 3.35
CA ALA A 280 -5.94 -14.57 3.06
C ALA A 280 -6.39 -14.32 1.60
N GLY A 281 -5.47 -14.33 0.64
CA GLY A 281 -5.73 -14.04 -0.78
C GLY A 281 -5.98 -12.57 -1.11
N GLN A 282 -5.84 -11.66 -0.14
CA GLN A 282 -6.12 -10.24 -0.30
C GLN A 282 -4.92 -9.49 -0.92
N VAL A 283 -4.37 -9.99 -2.01
CA VAL A 283 -3.16 -9.52 -2.67
C VAL A 283 -3.42 -9.22 -4.14
N CYS A 284 -2.98 -8.07 -4.63
CA CYS A 284 -3.17 -7.67 -6.03
C CYS A 284 -2.47 -8.61 -7.04
N CYS A 285 -1.37 -9.23 -6.63
CA CYS A 285 -0.60 -10.20 -7.41
C CYS A 285 -0.80 -11.65 -6.92
N ALA A 286 -1.90 -11.95 -6.22
CA ALA A 286 -2.21 -13.31 -5.77
C ALA A 286 -2.27 -14.30 -6.93
N THR A 287 -1.98 -15.57 -6.63
CA THR A 287 -2.25 -16.68 -7.55
C THR A 287 -3.75 -16.96 -7.60
N GLU A 288 -4.45 -16.31 -8.51
CA GLU A 288 -5.92 -16.43 -8.63
C GLU A 288 -6.34 -17.42 -9.72
N ARG A 289 -5.44 -17.72 -10.66
CA ARG A 289 -5.67 -18.71 -11.72
C ARG A 289 -4.44 -19.58 -11.90
N VAL A 290 -4.65 -20.90 -11.89
CA VAL A 290 -3.60 -21.85 -12.21
C VAL A 290 -3.98 -22.61 -13.47
N LEU A 291 -3.20 -22.43 -14.53
CA LEU A 291 -3.38 -23.09 -15.82
C LEU A 291 -2.43 -24.30 -15.87
N VAL A 292 -2.99 -25.48 -15.73
CA VAL A 292 -2.22 -26.72 -15.59
C VAL A 292 -2.30 -27.52 -16.88
N HIS A 293 -1.15 -27.99 -17.36
CA HIS A 293 -1.12 -28.91 -18.50
C HIS A 293 -1.88 -30.18 -18.18
N GLU A 294 -2.75 -30.69 -19.10
CA GLU A 294 -3.67 -31.78 -18.88
C GLU A 294 -3.03 -33.06 -18.34
N ARG A 295 -1.80 -33.38 -18.79
CA ARG A 295 -1.08 -34.61 -18.40
C ARG A 295 -0.66 -34.65 -16.95
N VAL A 296 -0.53 -33.50 -16.31
CA VAL A 296 -0.05 -33.37 -14.92
C VAL A 296 -1.13 -32.80 -13.97
N HIS A 297 -2.33 -32.56 -14.49
CA HIS A 297 -3.43 -31.93 -13.73
C HIS A 297 -3.72 -32.65 -12.41
N ASP A 298 -4.00 -33.95 -12.44
CA ASP A 298 -4.41 -34.67 -11.24
C ASP A 298 -3.27 -34.82 -10.23
N SER A 299 -2.04 -35.07 -10.69
CA SER A 299 -0.87 -35.13 -9.83
C SER A 299 -0.54 -33.76 -9.21
N PHE A 300 -0.73 -32.67 -9.96
CA PHE A 300 -0.55 -31.32 -9.44
C PHE A 300 -1.62 -30.99 -8.40
N LEU A 301 -2.88 -31.39 -8.64
CA LEU A 301 -3.98 -31.18 -7.70
C LEU A 301 -3.73 -31.89 -6.36
N ASP A 302 -3.21 -33.13 -6.38
CA ASP A 302 -2.83 -33.86 -5.18
C ASP A 302 -1.75 -33.11 -4.38
N GLU A 303 -0.73 -32.57 -5.05
CA GLU A 303 0.31 -31.76 -4.38
C GLU A 303 -0.23 -30.40 -3.85
N VAL A 304 -1.17 -29.74 -4.55
CA VAL A 304 -1.86 -28.55 -4.06
C VAL A 304 -2.65 -28.83 -2.79
N MET A 305 -3.42 -29.92 -2.77
CA MET A 305 -4.21 -30.33 -1.58
C MET A 305 -3.28 -30.58 -0.37
N LYS A 306 -2.16 -31.26 -0.59
CA LYS A 306 -1.16 -31.51 0.43
C LYS A 306 -0.54 -30.20 0.93
N ALA A 307 -0.10 -29.31 0.05
CA ALA A 307 0.48 -28.02 0.41
C ALA A 307 -0.54 -27.13 1.15
N ALA A 308 -1.80 -27.11 0.71
CA ALA A 308 -2.86 -26.30 1.32
C ALA A 308 -3.24 -26.77 2.72
N SER A 309 -3.10 -28.09 3.03
CA SER A 309 -3.42 -28.63 4.36
C SER A 309 -2.55 -28.06 5.49
N ASP A 310 -1.38 -27.50 5.18
CA ASP A 310 -0.47 -26.88 6.14
C ASP A 310 -0.84 -25.42 6.45
N TRP A 311 -1.77 -24.83 5.70
CA TRP A 311 -2.22 -23.45 5.88
C TRP A 311 -3.36 -23.36 6.89
N ARG A 312 -2.99 -23.12 8.16
CA ARG A 312 -3.93 -23.06 9.28
C ARG A 312 -4.54 -21.68 9.42
N LEU A 313 -5.88 -21.65 9.47
CA LEU A 313 -6.64 -20.48 9.88
C LEU A 313 -6.60 -20.38 11.40
N GLY A 314 -6.48 -19.15 11.94
CA GLY A 314 -6.48 -18.98 13.39
C GLY A 314 -6.27 -17.54 13.84
N ASP A 315 -5.97 -17.40 15.14
CA ASP A 315 -5.59 -16.12 15.74
C ASP A 315 -4.28 -15.65 15.10
N PRO A 316 -4.20 -14.42 14.54
CA PRO A 316 -2.98 -13.86 13.96
C PRO A 316 -1.77 -13.80 14.90
N PHE A 317 -1.99 -13.87 16.20
CA PHE A 317 -0.92 -13.88 17.21
C PHE A 317 -0.46 -15.28 17.66
N ASP A 318 -1.06 -16.33 17.12
CA ASP A 318 -0.56 -17.70 17.29
C ASP A 318 0.50 -17.98 16.21
N ASP A 319 1.72 -18.38 16.60
CA ASP A 319 2.84 -18.63 15.69
C ASP A 319 2.56 -19.75 14.67
N THR A 320 1.56 -20.59 14.90
CA THR A 320 1.14 -21.66 13.99
C THR A 320 0.14 -21.21 12.93
N THR A 321 -0.46 -20.03 13.09
CA THR A 321 -1.41 -19.47 12.15
C THR A 321 -0.70 -19.04 10.88
N ARG A 322 -1.26 -19.43 9.72
CA ARG A 322 -0.80 -19.04 8.39
C ARG A 322 -1.81 -18.16 7.65
N VAL A 323 -3.07 -18.21 8.03
CA VAL A 323 -4.14 -17.42 7.43
C VAL A 323 -4.93 -16.73 8.55
N GLY A 324 -4.90 -15.41 8.56
CA GLY A 324 -5.72 -14.59 9.47
C GLY A 324 -7.14 -14.37 8.92
N PRO A 325 -7.96 -13.59 9.63
CA PRO A 325 -9.28 -13.22 9.15
C PRO A 325 -9.20 -12.30 7.94
N MET A 326 -10.28 -12.26 7.15
CA MET A 326 -10.46 -11.21 6.15
C MET A 326 -10.63 -9.85 6.83
N ASN A 327 -10.09 -8.80 6.23
CA ASN A 327 -10.04 -7.48 6.85
C ASN A 327 -11.42 -6.86 7.07
N ASN A 328 -12.35 -7.04 6.12
CA ASN A 328 -13.64 -6.36 6.18
C ASN A 328 -14.77 -7.18 5.55
N GLU A 329 -15.98 -6.97 6.06
CA GLU A 329 -17.20 -7.67 5.63
C GLU A 329 -17.51 -7.51 4.12
N PRO A 330 -17.40 -6.33 3.48
CA PRO A 330 -17.64 -6.22 2.06
C PRO A 330 -16.73 -7.10 1.20
N THR A 331 -15.49 -7.34 1.63
CA THR A 331 -14.54 -8.21 0.94
C THR A 331 -14.91 -9.67 1.16
N ALA A 332 -15.27 -10.07 2.39
CA ALA A 332 -15.75 -11.42 2.69
C ALA A 332 -17.00 -11.76 1.86
N ALA A 333 -18.00 -10.91 1.89
CA ALA A 333 -19.21 -11.07 1.08
C ALA A 333 -18.96 -11.10 -0.44
N LYS A 334 -17.90 -10.43 -0.92
CA LYS A 334 -17.47 -10.53 -2.32
C LYS A 334 -16.93 -11.92 -2.62
N MET A 335 -16.15 -12.52 -1.72
CA MET A 335 -15.63 -13.88 -1.90
C MET A 335 -16.74 -14.92 -1.95
N ASP A 336 -17.75 -14.80 -1.06
CA ASP A 336 -18.93 -15.68 -1.09
C ASP A 336 -19.62 -15.65 -2.45
N ARG A 337 -19.88 -14.45 -2.98
CA ARG A 337 -20.48 -14.29 -4.32
C ARG A 337 -19.62 -14.88 -5.44
N HIS A 338 -18.28 -14.78 -5.36
CA HIS A 338 -17.39 -15.39 -6.36
C HIS A 338 -17.42 -16.90 -6.29
N LEU A 339 -17.51 -17.48 -5.09
CA LEU A 339 -17.64 -18.91 -4.89
C LEU A 339 -18.97 -19.41 -5.46
N GLU A 340 -20.09 -18.76 -5.13
CA GLU A 340 -21.41 -19.07 -5.66
C GLU A 340 -21.42 -19.03 -7.21
N ASP A 341 -20.89 -17.96 -7.80
CA ASP A 341 -20.80 -17.80 -9.25
C ASP A 341 -19.96 -18.90 -9.92
N ALA A 342 -18.87 -19.33 -9.28
CA ALA A 342 -18.03 -20.42 -9.77
C ALA A 342 -18.79 -21.77 -9.73
N LEU A 343 -19.48 -22.06 -8.64
CA LEU A 343 -20.29 -23.27 -8.47
C LEU A 343 -21.43 -23.34 -9.51
N ASP A 344 -22.14 -22.23 -9.71
CA ASP A 344 -23.21 -22.10 -10.70
C ASP A 344 -22.71 -22.33 -12.13
N LYS A 345 -21.44 -22.05 -12.40
CA LYS A 345 -20.75 -22.29 -13.68
C LYS A 345 -20.14 -23.68 -13.81
N GLY A 346 -20.34 -24.55 -12.83
CA GLY A 346 -19.91 -25.94 -12.85
C GLY A 346 -18.54 -26.21 -12.27
N ALA A 347 -17.98 -25.28 -11.49
CA ALA A 347 -16.79 -25.55 -10.70
C ALA A 347 -17.11 -26.51 -9.54
N SER A 348 -16.07 -27.14 -9.00
CA SER A 348 -16.16 -27.98 -7.81
C SER A 348 -15.19 -27.52 -6.75
N VAL A 349 -15.62 -27.53 -5.49
CA VAL A 349 -14.74 -27.29 -4.33
C VAL A 349 -14.01 -28.59 -4.03
N VAL A 350 -12.68 -28.56 -4.04
CA VAL A 350 -11.83 -29.74 -3.80
C VAL A 350 -11.35 -29.75 -2.34
N LEU A 351 -11.12 -28.57 -1.77
CA LEU A 351 -10.72 -28.38 -0.37
C LEU A 351 -11.33 -27.07 0.13
N GLY A 352 -11.90 -27.06 1.35
CA GLY A 352 -12.47 -25.87 1.98
C GLY A 352 -13.63 -26.19 2.90
#